data_0108f3a2bb2c351ba5029fd167929d14
#
_entry.id   0108f3a2bb2c351ba5029fd167929d14
#
_cell.length_a   1.000
_cell.length_b   1.000
_cell.length_c   1.000
_cell.angle_alpha   90.00
_cell.angle_beta   90.00
_cell.angle_gamma   90.00
#
_symmetry.space_group_name_H-M   'P 1'
#
loop_
_entity.id
_entity.type
_entity.pdbx_description
1 polymer ?
#
loop_
_entity_poly.entity_id
_entity_poly.type
_entity_poly.pdbx_seq_one_letter_code
_entity_poly.pdbx_strand_id
1 'polypeptide(L)'
;MREMFRAGVAALALVLAPALPAQTTPASAAKTTAAAPQTALAPAPLSELAASVALKHDSFTLPNGLRVVVHTDRKAPVVAVSVWYHVGSKDEPLGKTGFAHLFEHLMYYGSENHDALFFEPLESIGATDANGSTWFDRTNYYETVPTSALDLALFLESDRMGHLLGAVTQAKLDAQRSVVQNEKRQGDNAPYGLADYAILEGLFPAGHPYRHDTIGSMADLNAASVADVHAWFKANYGPNNAVLVLSGDIDVATAKPLVAKYFGDSPSGPTPARFE
;
A
#
# COMPACT_ATOMS: atom_id res chain seq x y z
N MET A 1 -28.49 39.73 -21.49
CA MET A 1 -27.61 40.90 -21.31
C MET A 1 -26.18 40.39 -21.56
N ARG A 2 -25.53 40.99 -22.53
CA ARG A 2 -24.17 40.70 -23.03
C ARG A 2 -23.12 41.30 -22.11
N GLU A 3 -22.03 40.59 -21.81
CA GLU A 3 -20.69 41.13 -21.59
C GLU A 3 -19.73 39.93 -21.71
N MET A 4 -19.07 39.73 -22.73
CA MET A 4 -17.85 40.22 -23.40
C MET A 4 -16.56 39.85 -22.58
N PHE A 5 -15.98 38.70 -22.98
CA PHE A 5 -14.59 38.32 -22.68
C PHE A 5 -13.64 39.29 -23.37
N ARG A 6 -12.74 39.91 -22.59
CA ARG A 6 -11.54 40.62 -23.11
C ARG A 6 -10.33 39.73 -22.88
N ALA A 7 -9.80 39.19 -23.93
CA ALA A 7 -8.48 38.56 -23.98
C ALA A 7 -7.41 39.66 -23.93
N GLY A 8 -6.58 39.63 -22.90
CA GLY A 8 -5.36 40.47 -22.81
C GLY A 8 -4.17 39.75 -23.40
N VAL A 9 -3.68 40.22 -24.54
CA VAL A 9 -2.41 39.80 -25.14
C VAL A 9 -1.29 40.53 -24.40
N ALA A 10 -0.44 39.80 -23.64
CA ALA A 10 0.79 40.35 -23.06
C ALA A 10 1.91 40.28 -24.11
N ALA A 11 2.30 41.45 -24.60
CA ALA A 11 3.47 41.59 -25.46
C ALA A 11 4.77 41.49 -24.64
N LEU A 12 5.60 40.48 -24.95
CA LEU A 12 6.92 40.29 -24.36
C LEU A 12 7.92 41.27 -25.05
N ALA A 13 8.27 42.33 -24.37
CA ALA A 13 9.31 43.24 -24.83
C ALA A 13 10.68 42.65 -24.56
N LEU A 14 11.42 42.33 -25.63
CA LEU A 14 12.83 41.92 -25.57
C LEU A 14 13.68 43.16 -25.34
N VAL A 15 14.23 43.34 -24.13
CA VAL A 15 15.22 44.38 -23.83
C VAL A 15 16.60 43.85 -24.20
N LEU A 16 17.18 44.37 -25.28
CA LEU A 16 18.60 44.17 -25.62
C LEU A 16 19.47 44.97 -24.63
N ALA A 17 20.21 44.29 -23.78
CA ALA A 17 21.26 44.92 -22.95
C ALA A 17 22.53 45.07 -23.80
N PRO A 18 23.25 46.22 -23.70
CA PRO A 18 24.50 46.43 -24.40
C PRO A 18 25.61 45.54 -23.81
N ALA A 19 26.41 44.97 -24.69
CA ALA A 19 27.57 44.16 -24.31
C ALA A 19 28.66 45.03 -23.67
N LEU A 20 29.04 44.70 -22.45
CA LEU A 20 30.22 45.26 -21.78
C LEU A 20 31.51 44.65 -22.36
N PRO A 21 32.58 45.40 -22.53
CA PRO A 21 33.85 44.89 -23.07
C PRO A 21 34.49 43.91 -22.07
N ALA A 22 34.93 42.77 -22.60
CA ALA A 22 35.64 41.76 -21.85
C ALA A 22 36.96 42.30 -21.29
N GLN A 23 37.10 42.35 -19.98
CA GLN A 23 38.39 42.59 -19.32
C GLN A 23 39.19 41.28 -19.37
N THR A 24 40.28 41.27 -20.10
CA THR A 24 41.27 40.20 -20.09
C THR A 24 42.10 40.27 -18.83
N THR A 25 41.78 39.47 -17.82
CA THR A 25 42.69 39.20 -16.69
C THR A 25 43.78 38.22 -17.15
N PRO A 26 45.05 38.44 -16.80
CA PRO A 26 46.14 37.55 -17.15
C PRO A 26 45.94 36.21 -16.43
N ALA A 27 45.99 35.11 -17.18
CA ALA A 27 45.91 33.77 -16.66
C ALA A 27 47.10 33.52 -15.69
N SER A 28 46.79 33.42 -14.41
CA SER A 28 47.71 32.86 -13.42
C SER A 28 47.86 31.40 -13.71
N ALA A 29 49.08 30.96 -14.04
CA ALA A 29 49.39 29.55 -14.24
C ALA A 29 49.17 28.78 -12.92
N ALA A 30 47.97 28.17 -12.78
CA ALA A 30 47.70 27.25 -11.72
C ALA A 30 48.60 26.02 -11.92
N LYS A 31 49.51 25.80 -11.00
CA LYS A 31 50.28 24.55 -10.92
C LYS A 31 49.29 23.42 -10.74
N THR A 32 49.07 22.65 -11.78
CA THR A 32 48.31 21.41 -11.73
C THR A 32 49.08 20.43 -10.86
N THR A 33 48.73 20.36 -9.58
CA THR A 33 49.18 19.26 -8.71
C THR A 33 48.51 18.01 -9.26
N ALA A 34 49.34 17.12 -9.83
CA ALA A 34 48.84 15.82 -10.27
C ALA A 34 48.15 15.14 -9.07
N ALA A 35 46.85 14.85 -9.19
CA ALA A 35 46.14 14.04 -8.21
C ALA A 35 46.86 12.71 -8.08
N ALA A 36 47.18 12.31 -6.86
CA ALA A 36 47.71 10.97 -6.59
C ALA A 36 46.77 9.93 -7.19
N PRO A 37 47.29 8.85 -7.77
CA PRO A 37 46.43 7.79 -8.33
C PRO A 37 45.52 7.25 -7.22
N GLN A 38 44.22 7.49 -7.38
CA GLN A 38 43.23 6.82 -6.53
C GLN A 38 43.35 5.31 -6.82
N THR A 39 43.89 4.61 -5.86
CA THR A 39 43.88 3.13 -5.90
C THR A 39 42.41 2.71 -5.97
N ALA A 40 41.98 2.20 -7.12
CA ALA A 40 40.63 1.66 -7.26
C ALA A 40 40.46 0.57 -6.20
N LEU A 41 39.56 0.79 -5.26
CA LEU A 41 39.22 -0.22 -4.26
C LEU A 41 38.72 -1.46 -5.01
N ALA A 42 39.30 -2.62 -4.70
CA ALA A 42 38.82 -3.87 -5.25
C ALA A 42 37.31 -4.04 -4.91
N PRO A 43 36.46 -4.52 -5.83
CA PRO A 43 35.07 -4.75 -5.53
C PRO A 43 34.93 -5.66 -4.30
N ALA A 44 34.08 -5.29 -3.35
CA ALA A 44 33.79 -6.13 -2.19
C ALA A 44 33.17 -7.45 -2.63
N PRO A 45 33.46 -8.56 -1.95
CA PRO A 45 32.82 -9.85 -2.21
C PRO A 45 31.28 -9.74 -2.12
N LEU A 46 30.56 -10.48 -2.97
CA LEU A 46 29.07 -10.45 -2.97
C LEU A 46 28.47 -10.79 -1.61
N SER A 47 29.10 -11.69 -0.84
CA SER A 47 28.68 -12.02 0.52
C SER A 47 28.78 -10.84 1.49
N GLU A 48 29.80 -10.01 1.36
CA GLU A 48 29.98 -8.81 2.17
C GLU A 48 28.98 -7.72 1.77
N LEU A 49 28.76 -7.53 0.47
CA LEU A 49 27.72 -6.62 -0.03
C LEU A 49 26.33 -7.05 0.41
N ALA A 50 26.00 -8.34 0.30
CA ALA A 50 24.74 -8.89 0.77
C ALA A 50 24.54 -8.67 2.28
N ALA A 51 25.57 -8.90 3.08
CA ALA A 51 25.52 -8.65 4.52
C ALA A 51 25.35 -7.17 4.87
N SER A 52 25.92 -6.26 4.07
CA SER A 52 25.81 -4.80 4.29
C SER A 52 24.40 -4.24 4.04
N VAL A 53 23.59 -4.92 3.23
CA VAL A 53 22.20 -4.52 2.92
C VAL A 53 21.14 -5.37 3.65
N ALA A 54 21.56 -6.35 4.46
CA ALA A 54 20.65 -7.17 5.24
C ALA A 54 19.93 -6.35 6.32
N LEU A 55 18.60 -6.31 6.25
CA LEU A 55 17.77 -5.66 7.27
C LEU A 55 17.63 -6.61 8.48
N LYS A 56 18.14 -6.19 9.64
CA LYS A 56 17.96 -6.92 10.89
C LYS A 56 16.51 -6.77 11.35
N HIS A 57 15.89 -7.87 11.67
CA HIS A 57 14.52 -7.88 12.22
C HIS A 57 14.38 -9.01 13.24
N ASP A 58 13.46 -8.80 14.15
CA ASP A 58 12.97 -9.82 15.08
C ASP A 58 11.58 -10.26 14.62
N SER A 59 11.15 -11.45 15.06
CA SER A 59 9.80 -11.93 14.77
C SER A 59 9.26 -12.77 15.91
N PHE A 60 7.93 -12.74 16.06
CA PHE A 60 7.19 -13.62 16.97
C PHE A 60 5.82 -13.93 16.38
N THR A 61 5.13 -14.91 16.98
CA THR A 61 3.77 -15.27 16.57
C THR A 61 2.87 -15.25 17.78
N LEU A 62 1.67 -14.67 17.66
CA LEU A 62 0.65 -14.73 18.69
C LEU A 62 -0.04 -16.12 18.73
N PRO A 63 -0.71 -16.48 19.83
CA PRO A 63 -1.44 -17.75 19.94
C PRO A 63 -2.51 -17.95 18.86
N ASN A 64 -3.12 -16.87 18.36
CA ASN A 64 -4.10 -16.90 17.27
C ASN A 64 -3.49 -17.03 15.86
N GLY A 65 -2.17 -17.18 15.77
CA GLY A 65 -1.47 -17.40 14.51
C GLY A 65 -0.96 -16.15 13.82
N LEU A 66 -1.24 -14.92 14.32
CA LEU A 66 -0.70 -13.69 13.74
C LEU A 66 0.83 -13.68 13.87
N ARG A 67 1.49 -13.68 12.73
CA ARG A 67 2.94 -13.49 12.65
C ARG A 67 3.27 -12.00 12.70
N VAL A 68 4.23 -11.62 13.53
CA VAL A 68 4.69 -10.25 13.69
C VAL A 68 6.17 -10.15 13.36
N VAL A 69 6.53 -9.15 12.56
CA VAL A 69 7.92 -8.82 12.21
C VAL A 69 8.20 -7.41 12.70
N VAL A 70 9.32 -7.23 13.41
CA VAL A 70 9.73 -5.93 13.97
C VAL A 70 11.11 -5.57 13.44
N HIS A 71 11.21 -4.44 12.76
CA HIS A 71 12.48 -3.84 12.36
C HIS A 71 12.71 -2.54 13.12
N THR A 72 13.71 -2.52 14.00
CA THR A 72 14.02 -1.33 14.82
C THR A 72 14.91 -0.37 14.04
N ASP A 73 14.41 0.83 13.79
CA ASP A 73 15.17 1.98 13.26
C ASP A 73 14.78 3.26 14.03
N ARG A 74 15.69 3.75 14.87
CA ARG A 74 15.43 4.88 15.78
C ARG A 74 15.86 6.24 15.20
N LYS A 75 16.02 6.35 13.88
CA LYS A 75 16.44 7.60 13.22
C LYS A 75 15.36 8.69 13.25
N ALA A 76 14.09 8.31 13.33
CA ALA A 76 12.97 9.23 13.42
C ALA A 76 11.92 8.67 14.42
N PRO A 77 11.17 9.52 15.14
CA PRO A 77 10.17 9.10 16.11
C PRO A 77 8.85 8.68 15.42
N VAL A 78 8.93 7.77 14.46
CA VAL A 78 7.80 7.25 13.68
C VAL A 78 7.86 5.72 13.61
N VAL A 79 6.70 5.11 13.41
CA VAL A 79 6.55 3.67 13.17
C VAL A 79 5.69 3.46 11.93
N ALA A 80 6.19 2.73 10.96
CA ALA A 80 5.39 2.19 9.87
C ALA A 80 4.71 0.91 10.38
N VAL A 81 3.39 0.88 10.26
CA VAL A 81 2.53 -0.27 10.54
C VAL A 81 2.06 -0.82 9.21
N SER A 82 2.25 -2.11 8.95
CA SER A 82 1.78 -2.71 7.71
C SER A 82 1.24 -4.11 7.95
N VAL A 83 0.00 -4.34 7.52
CA VAL A 83 -0.68 -5.63 7.62
C VAL A 83 -0.80 -6.23 6.22
N TRP A 84 -0.28 -7.44 6.06
CA TRP A 84 -0.29 -8.21 4.82
C TRP A 84 -1.18 -9.44 4.99
N TYR A 85 -2.25 -9.51 4.24
CA TYR A 85 -3.10 -10.70 4.15
C TYR A 85 -2.68 -11.52 2.93
N HIS A 86 -2.51 -12.82 3.14
CA HIS A 86 -2.17 -13.75 2.05
C HIS A 86 -3.45 -14.17 1.31
N VAL A 87 -4.11 -13.20 0.72
CA VAL A 87 -5.30 -13.35 -0.10
C VAL A 87 -5.29 -12.26 -1.16
N GLY A 88 -5.60 -12.63 -2.39
CA GLY A 88 -5.67 -11.72 -3.53
C GLY A 88 -6.61 -12.25 -4.60
N SER A 89 -6.53 -11.70 -5.80
CA SER A 89 -7.47 -12.06 -6.87
C SER A 89 -7.38 -13.53 -7.30
N LYS A 90 -6.24 -14.20 -7.10
CA LYS A 90 -6.11 -15.64 -7.40
C LYS A 90 -7.02 -16.53 -6.56
N ASP A 91 -7.42 -16.04 -5.39
CA ASP A 91 -8.23 -16.78 -4.42
C ASP A 91 -9.75 -16.61 -4.68
N GLU A 92 -10.10 -15.78 -5.67
CA GLU A 92 -11.48 -15.46 -6.02
C GLU A 92 -12.18 -16.66 -6.69
N PRO A 93 -13.36 -17.05 -6.19
CA PRO A 93 -14.16 -18.09 -6.86
C PRO A 93 -14.64 -17.64 -8.24
N LEU A 94 -14.90 -18.57 -9.13
CA LEU A 94 -15.52 -18.29 -10.42
C LEU A 94 -16.84 -17.50 -10.25
N GLY A 95 -17.00 -16.43 -11.03
CA GLY A 95 -18.15 -15.53 -10.93
C GLY A 95 -18.06 -14.52 -9.78
N LYS A 96 -16.87 -14.34 -9.19
CA LYS A 96 -16.59 -13.41 -8.09
C LYS A 96 -15.32 -12.60 -8.33
N THR A 97 -14.96 -12.36 -9.60
CA THR A 97 -13.75 -11.58 -9.93
C THR A 97 -13.89 -10.13 -9.51
N GLY A 98 -12.80 -9.55 -8.99
CA GLY A 98 -12.77 -8.20 -8.42
C GLY A 98 -13.14 -8.14 -6.93
N PHE A 99 -13.38 -9.29 -6.30
CA PHE A 99 -13.87 -9.36 -4.92
C PHE A 99 -12.79 -8.96 -3.92
N ALA A 100 -11.54 -9.38 -4.13
CA ALA A 100 -10.42 -9.02 -3.28
C ALA A 100 -10.18 -7.50 -3.25
N HIS A 101 -10.27 -6.85 -4.40
CA HIS A 101 -10.13 -5.39 -4.52
C HIS A 101 -11.34 -4.64 -3.95
N LEU A 102 -12.57 -5.08 -4.24
CA LEU A 102 -13.76 -4.53 -3.60
C LEU A 102 -13.69 -4.63 -2.07
N PHE A 103 -13.12 -5.73 -1.57
CA PHE A 103 -12.95 -5.92 -0.15
C PHE A 103 -11.89 -4.99 0.45
N GLU A 104 -10.80 -4.70 -0.28
CA GLU A 104 -9.83 -3.67 0.11
C GLU A 104 -10.54 -2.34 0.39
N HIS A 105 -11.43 -1.90 -0.51
CA HIS A 105 -12.22 -0.68 -0.32
C HIS A 105 -13.10 -0.75 0.92
N LEU A 106 -13.79 -1.85 1.16
CA LEU A 106 -14.68 -2.00 2.32
C LEU A 106 -13.93 -1.88 3.65
N MET A 107 -12.67 -2.30 3.72
CA MET A 107 -11.84 -2.23 4.92
C MET A 107 -11.54 -0.80 5.39
N TYR A 108 -11.80 0.23 4.57
CA TYR A 108 -11.61 1.63 4.94
C TYR A 108 -12.88 2.32 5.45
N TYR A 109 -14.05 1.66 5.35
CA TYR A 109 -15.35 2.29 5.61
C TYR A 109 -15.97 1.87 6.95
N GLY A 110 -15.12 1.70 7.96
CA GLY A 110 -15.52 1.47 9.34
C GLY A 110 -15.47 0.01 9.75
N SER A 111 -15.40 -0.15 11.07
CA SER A 111 -15.40 -1.39 11.82
C SER A 111 -16.35 -1.25 13.01
N GLU A 112 -16.58 -2.31 13.77
CA GLU A 112 -17.63 -2.33 14.81
C GLU A 112 -17.39 -1.32 15.94
N ASN A 113 -16.11 -1.05 16.29
CA ASN A 113 -15.75 -0.10 17.34
C ASN A 113 -15.30 1.26 16.80
N HIS A 114 -15.18 1.39 15.47
CA HIS A 114 -14.87 2.63 14.77
C HIS A 114 -15.65 2.70 13.46
N ASP A 115 -16.94 3.02 13.53
CA ASP A 115 -17.83 3.12 12.35
C ASP A 115 -17.70 4.48 11.63
N ALA A 116 -16.46 4.83 11.23
CA ALA A 116 -16.09 6.00 10.46
C ALA A 116 -15.01 5.67 9.45
N LEU A 117 -14.59 6.64 8.63
CA LEU A 117 -13.49 6.44 7.69
C LEU A 117 -12.18 6.16 8.45
N PHE A 118 -11.50 5.11 8.03
CA PHE A 118 -10.23 4.67 8.64
C PHE A 118 -9.16 5.77 8.67
N PHE A 119 -9.13 6.62 7.65
CA PHE A 119 -8.12 7.67 7.50
C PHE A 119 -8.32 8.87 8.42
N GLU A 120 -9.55 9.20 8.82
CA GLU A 120 -9.85 10.42 9.59
C GLU A 120 -9.05 10.55 10.89
N PRO A 121 -9.03 9.53 11.79
CA PRO A 121 -8.23 9.63 13.00
C PRO A 121 -6.72 9.63 12.71
N LEU A 122 -6.26 8.94 11.65
CA LEU A 122 -4.86 8.91 11.26
C LEU A 122 -4.37 10.26 10.72
N GLU A 123 -5.16 10.93 9.88
CA GLU A 123 -4.85 12.27 9.38
C GLU A 123 -4.73 13.29 10.53
N SER A 124 -5.62 13.19 11.53
CA SER A 124 -5.66 14.11 12.68
C SER A 124 -4.39 14.05 13.55
N ILE A 125 -3.67 12.95 13.53
CA ILE A 125 -2.44 12.73 14.30
C ILE A 125 -1.17 12.88 13.47
N GLY A 126 -1.28 13.27 12.19
CA GLY A 126 -0.15 13.47 11.29
C GLY A 126 0.43 12.18 10.74
N ALA A 127 -0.37 11.13 10.58
CA ALA A 127 0.03 9.94 9.84
C ALA A 127 0.34 10.28 8.38
N THR A 128 1.27 9.55 7.80
CA THR A 128 1.65 9.65 6.39
C THR A 128 1.59 8.29 5.71
N ASP A 129 1.61 8.29 4.38
CA ASP A 129 1.68 7.08 3.56
C ASP A 129 0.55 6.06 3.80
N ALA A 130 -0.58 6.50 4.39
CA ALA A 130 -1.71 5.62 4.67
C ALA A 130 -2.38 5.19 3.36
N ASN A 131 -2.39 3.87 3.07
CA ASN A 131 -2.98 3.31 1.86
C ASN A 131 -3.14 1.79 1.96
N GLY A 132 -3.63 1.16 0.88
CA GLY A 132 -3.65 -0.27 0.67
C GLY A 132 -3.43 -0.62 -0.78
N SER A 133 -3.25 -1.90 -1.05
CA SER A 133 -3.22 -2.41 -2.41
C SER A 133 -3.57 -3.89 -2.47
N THR A 134 -4.24 -4.28 -3.54
CA THR A 134 -4.56 -5.67 -3.85
C THR A 134 -3.80 -6.13 -5.10
N TRP A 135 -3.28 -7.36 -5.06
CA TRP A 135 -2.65 -8.01 -6.21
C TRP A 135 -3.13 -9.46 -6.30
N PHE A 136 -2.51 -10.25 -7.16
CA PHE A 136 -2.91 -11.65 -7.34
C PHE A 136 -2.81 -12.48 -6.06
N ASP A 137 -1.73 -12.29 -5.27
CA ASP A 137 -1.38 -13.15 -4.14
C ASP A 137 -1.61 -12.52 -2.77
N ARG A 138 -1.86 -11.23 -2.70
CA ARG A 138 -1.88 -10.49 -1.44
C ARG A 138 -2.83 -9.30 -1.48
N THR A 139 -3.32 -8.92 -0.31
CA THR A 139 -3.91 -7.61 -0.02
C THR A 139 -3.18 -7.05 1.19
N ASN A 140 -2.70 -5.80 1.13
CA ASN A 140 -2.00 -5.20 2.24
C ASN A 140 -2.48 -3.78 2.50
N TYR A 141 -2.34 -3.37 3.76
CA TYR A 141 -2.65 -2.03 4.26
C TYR A 141 -1.43 -1.51 5.00
N TYR A 142 -1.21 -0.21 4.98
CA TYR A 142 -0.07 0.38 5.65
C TYR A 142 -0.30 1.87 5.94
N GLU A 143 0.32 2.33 7.01
CA GLU A 143 0.43 3.72 7.42
C GLU A 143 1.72 3.95 8.18
N THR A 144 2.20 5.20 8.19
CA THR A 144 3.31 5.64 9.04
C THR A 144 2.78 6.64 10.04
N VAL A 145 2.96 6.33 11.33
CA VAL A 145 2.44 7.16 12.44
C VAL A 145 3.57 7.65 13.34
N PRO A 146 3.41 8.82 13.99
CA PRO A 146 4.27 9.18 15.12
C PRO A 146 4.25 8.08 16.19
N THR A 147 5.39 7.83 16.84
CA THR A 147 5.51 6.79 17.90
C THR A 147 4.44 6.93 18.99
N SER A 148 4.05 8.17 19.33
CA SER A 148 3.00 8.47 20.33
C SER A 148 1.59 8.04 19.90
N ALA A 149 1.38 7.76 18.62
CA ALA A 149 0.10 7.39 18.04
C ALA A 149 0.01 5.91 17.64
N LEU A 150 1.04 5.12 17.96
CA LEU A 150 1.08 3.70 17.61
C LEU A 150 -0.10 2.91 18.19
N ASP A 151 -0.53 3.21 19.42
CA ASP A 151 -1.71 2.59 20.04
C ASP A 151 -2.98 2.78 19.17
N LEU A 152 -3.17 3.96 18.61
CA LEU A 152 -4.31 4.25 17.73
C LEU A 152 -4.23 3.44 16.42
N ALA A 153 -3.07 3.40 15.77
CA ALA A 153 -2.89 2.62 14.54
C ALA A 153 -3.14 1.12 14.78
N LEU A 154 -2.57 0.56 15.86
CA LEU A 154 -2.80 -0.85 16.22
C LEU A 154 -4.26 -1.14 16.57
N PHE A 155 -4.95 -0.19 17.24
CA PHE A 155 -6.38 -0.31 17.49
C PHE A 155 -7.17 -0.39 16.17
N LEU A 156 -6.97 0.55 15.26
CA LEU A 156 -7.70 0.60 13.99
C LEU A 156 -7.43 -0.64 13.13
N GLU A 157 -6.18 -1.08 13.04
CA GLU A 157 -5.80 -2.28 12.30
C GLU A 157 -6.41 -3.56 12.92
N SER A 158 -6.38 -3.69 14.23
CA SER A 158 -6.95 -4.85 14.92
C SER A 158 -8.48 -4.87 14.84
N ASP A 159 -9.12 -3.70 14.91
CA ASP A 159 -10.57 -3.60 14.83
C ASP A 159 -11.08 -4.02 13.45
N ARG A 160 -10.47 -3.56 12.38
CA ARG A 160 -10.83 -4.03 11.04
C ARG A 160 -10.44 -5.49 10.78
N MET A 161 -9.42 -6.04 11.45
CA MET A 161 -9.05 -7.46 11.34
C MET A 161 -10.04 -8.37 12.07
N GLY A 162 -10.49 -8.00 13.26
CA GLY A 162 -11.32 -8.86 14.10
C GLY A 162 -12.81 -8.51 14.11
N HIS A 163 -13.17 -7.26 13.83
CA HIS A 163 -14.49 -6.68 14.09
C HIS A 163 -15.02 -5.85 12.90
N LEU A 164 -14.81 -6.30 11.67
CA LEU A 164 -15.27 -5.60 10.46
C LEU A 164 -16.75 -5.84 10.17
N LEU A 165 -17.21 -7.08 10.33
CA LEU A 165 -18.44 -7.54 9.66
C LEU A 165 -19.71 -6.86 10.17
N GLY A 166 -19.76 -6.48 11.44
CA GLY A 166 -20.91 -5.76 12.00
C GLY A 166 -21.09 -4.35 11.42
N ALA A 167 -20.02 -3.76 10.89
CA ALA A 167 -20.07 -2.45 10.25
C ALA A 167 -20.37 -2.51 8.74
N VAL A 168 -20.32 -3.68 8.12
CA VAL A 168 -20.60 -3.85 6.67
C VAL A 168 -22.10 -3.85 6.43
N THR A 169 -22.60 -2.79 5.78
CA THR A 169 -23.99 -2.64 5.39
C THR A 169 -24.18 -2.74 3.88
N GLN A 170 -25.42 -3.00 3.43
CA GLN A 170 -25.75 -2.98 2.00
C GLN A 170 -25.40 -1.62 1.37
N ALA A 171 -25.65 -0.53 2.07
CA ALA A 171 -25.35 0.81 1.57
C ALA A 171 -23.85 1.03 1.36
N LYS A 172 -23.00 0.59 2.29
CA LYS A 172 -21.54 0.66 2.15
C LYS A 172 -21.05 -0.21 0.99
N LEU A 173 -21.58 -1.44 0.86
CA LEU A 173 -21.26 -2.31 -0.26
C LEU A 173 -21.63 -1.68 -1.61
N ASP A 174 -22.83 -1.11 -1.74
CA ASP A 174 -23.28 -0.50 -2.98
C ASP A 174 -22.46 0.75 -3.34
N ALA A 175 -22.07 1.53 -2.34
CA ALA A 175 -21.20 2.69 -2.53
C ALA A 175 -19.82 2.26 -3.04
N GLN A 176 -19.16 1.30 -2.38
CA GLN A 176 -17.82 0.84 -2.77
C GLN A 176 -17.82 0.08 -4.09
N ARG A 177 -18.85 -0.72 -4.37
CA ARG A 177 -19.05 -1.32 -5.69
C ARG A 177 -19.05 -0.26 -6.78
N SER A 178 -19.75 0.85 -6.56
CA SER A 178 -19.82 1.94 -7.53
C SER A 178 -18.47 2.62 -7.76
N VAL A 179 -17.64 2.76 -6.70
CA VAL A 179 -16.27 3.28 -6.80
C VAL A 179 -15.42 2.35 -7.66
N VAL A 180 -15.34 1.07 -7.31
CA VAL A 180 -14.53 0.07 -8.05
C VAL A 180 -14.97 -0.02 -9.53
N GLN A 181 -16.28 0.04 -9.80
CA GLN A 181 -16.78 0.07 -11.18
C GLN A 181 -16.37 1.33 -11.94
N ASN A 182 -16.26 2.48 -11.26
CA ASN A 182 -15.77 3.71 -11.88
C ASN A 182 -14.27 3.61 -12.17
N GLU A 183 -13.48 3.07 -11.25
CA GLU A 183 -12.05 2.81 -11.46
C GLU A 183 -11.84 1.90 -12.66
N LYS A 184 -12.62 0.80 -12.76
CA LYS A 184 -12.57 -0.07 -13.92
C LYS A 184 -12.87 0.68 -15.21
N ARG A 185 -13.94 1.50 -15.27
CA ARG A 185 -14.26 2.29 -16.46
C ARG A 185 -13.13 3.27 -16.82
N GLN A 186 -12.50 3.90 -15.83
CA GLN A 186 -11.38 4.80 -16.04
C GLN A 186 -10.17 4.05 -16.58
N GLY A 187 -9.82 2.91 -16.00
CA GLY A 187 -8.74 2.05 -16.45
C GLY A 187 -8.97 1.54 -17.90
N ASP A 188 -10.15 0.99 -18.16
CA ASP A 188 -10.52 0.46 -19.48
C ASP A 188 -10.48 1.54 -20.60
N ASN A 189 -10.76 2.80 -20.26
CA ASN A 189 -10.74 3.93 -21.20
C ASN A 189 -9.34 4.59 -21.34
N ALA A 190 -8.36 4.21 -20.52
CA ALA A 190 -7.01 4.73 -20.64
C ALA A 190 -6.31 4.17 -21.89
N PRO A 191 -5.31 4.87 -22.45
CA PRO A 191 -4.47 4.29 -23.49
C PRO A 191 -3.88 2.95 -23.05
N TYR A 192 -4.05 1.90 -23.87
CA TYR A 192 -3.67 0.51 -23.56
C TYR A 192 -4.40 -0.12 -22.37
N GLY A 193 -5.47 0.47 -21.85
CA GLY A 193 -6.19 0.00 -20.65
C GLY A 193 -6.74 -1.43 -20.73
N LEU A 194 -6.93 -1.97 -21.93
CA LEU A 194 -7.37 -3.35 -22.15
C LEU A 194 -6.21 -4.34 -22.43
N ALA A 195 -4.97 -3.85 -22.47
CA ALA A 195 -3.83 -4.69 -22.85
C ALA A 195 -3.55 -5.80 -21.82
N ASP A 196 -3.64 -5.47 -20.53
CA ASP A 196 -3.35 -6.42 -19.46
C ASP A 196 -4.34 -7.60 -19.46
N TYR A 197 -5.62 -7.37 -19.76
CA TYR A 197 -6.59 -8.46 -19.91
C TYR A 197 -6.19 -9.43 -21.03
N ALA A 198 -5.82 -8.90 -22.21
CA ALA A 198 -5.39 -9.73 -23.32
C ALA A 198 -4.08 -10.48 -23.03
N ILE A 199 -3.16 -9.86 -22.28
CA ILE A 199 -1.90 -10.48 -21.85
C ILE A 199 -2.20 -11.63 -20.87
N LEU A 200 -3.00 -11.42 -19.86
CA LEU A 200 -3.35 -12.45 -18.86
C LEU A 200 -4.10 -13.63 -19.51
N GLU A 201 -5.05 -13.34 -20.40
CA GLU A 201 -5.77 -14.36 -21.14
C GLU A 201 -4.88 -15.14 -22.11
N GLY A 202 -3.86 -14.51 -22.67
CA GLY A 202 -2.89 -15.14 -23.56
C GLY A 202 -1.83 -15.97 -22.84
N LEU A 203 -1.44 -15.56 -21.64
CA LEU A 203 -0.39 -16.23 -20.85
C LEU A 203 -0.94 -17.42 -20.06
N PHE A 204 -2.15 -17.33 -19.52
CA PHE A 204 -2.70 -18.32 -18.62
C PHE A 204 -3.86 -19.11 -19.26
N PRO A 205 -3.90 -20.44 -19.09
CA PRO A 205 -4.98 -21.27 -19.61
C PRO A 205 -6.32 -21.00 -18.92
N ALA A 206 -7.42 -21.40 -19.53
CA ALA A 206 -8.73 -21.29 -18.93
C ALA A 206 -8.78 -21.99 -17.55
N GLY A 207 -9.33 -21.29 -16.56
CA GLY A 207 -9.41 -21.78 -15.18
C GLY A 207 -8.16 -21.51 -14.34
N HIS A 208 -7.09 -20.97 -14.91
CA HIS A 208 -5.92 -20.59 -14.11
C HIS A 208 -6.24 -19.37 -13.23
N PRO A 209 -5.84 -19.35 -11.93
CA PRO A 209 -6.14 -18.25 -11.01
C PRO A 209 -5.66 -16.87 -11.47
N TYR A 210 -4.58 -16.80 -12.22
CA TYR A 210 -4.02 -15.52 -12.72
C TYR A 210 -4.57 -15.10 -14.08
N ARG A 211 -5.61 -15.78 -14.61
CA ARG A 211 -6.16 -15.44 -15.91
C ARG A 211 -7.01 -14.17 -15.94
N HIS A 212 -7.44 -13.68 -14.81
CA HIS A 212 -8.22 -12.44 -14.68
C HIS A 212 -7.45 -11.36 -13.91
N ASP A 213 -7.79 -10.11 -14.17
CA ASP A 213 -7.21 -8.95 -13.48
C ASP A 213 -7.85 -8.75 -12.09
N THR A 214 -7.14 -8.06 -11.19
CA THR A 214 -7.60 -7.74 -9.83
C THR A 214 -8.83 -6.85 -9.80
N ILE A 215 -9.05 -6.01 -10.83
CA ILE A 215 -10.24 -5.14 -10.90
C ILE A 215 -11.54 -5.94 -11.16
N GLY A 216 -11.43 -7.14 -11.72
CA GLY A 216 -12.55 -8.02 -11.97
C GLY A 216 -13.49 -7.61 -13.10
N SER A 217 -14.64 -8.29 -13.18
CA SER A 217 -15.67 -8.03 -14.18
C SER A 217 -16.81 -7.18 -13.62
N MET A 218 -17.45 -6.37 -14.49
CA MET A 218 -18.65 -5.61 -14.11
C MET A 218 -19.79 -6.50 -13.68
N ALA A 219 -19.92 -7.69 -14.28
CA ALA A 219 -20.98 -8.65 -13.96
C ALA A 219 -20.81 -9.21 -12.55
N ASP A 220 -19.58 -9.62 -12.21
CA ASP A 220 -19.28 -10.21 -10.90
C ASP A 220 -19.37 -9.15 -9.78
N LEU A 221 -18.88 -7.94 -10.03
CA LEU A 221 -19.04 -6.82 -9.10
C LEU A 221 -20.52 -6.50 -8.82
N ASN A 222 -21.37 -6.52 -9.86
CA ASN A 222 -22.82 -6.32 -9.70
C ASN A 222 -23.49 -7.44 -8.89
N ALA A 223 -23.01 -8.67 -9.02
CA ALA A 223 -23.55 -9.83 -8.33
C ALA A 223 -23.09 -9.94 -6.85
N ALA A 224 -22.11 -9.14 -6.43
CA ALA A 224 -21.59 -9.17 -5.06
C ALA A 224 -22.67 -8.82 -4.02
N SER A 225 -22.84 -9.68 -3.01
CA SER A 225 -23.78 -9.51 -1.91
C SER A 225 -23.07 -9.35 -0.56
N VAL A 226 -23.77 -8.82 0.45
CA VAL A 226 -23.24 -8.77 1.83
C VAL A 226 -22.91 -10.15 2.37
N ALA A 227 -23.69 -11.16 2.02
CA ALA A 227 -23.42 -12.55 2.40
C ALA A 227 -22.08 -13.06 1.82
N ASP A 228 -21.78 -12.71 0.56
CA ASP A 228 -20.52 -13.04 -0.08
C ASP A 228 -19.35 -12.33 0.62
N VAL A 229 -19.51 -11.05 0.96
CA VAL A 229 -18.50 -10.27 1.72
C VAL A 229 -18.19 -10.94 3.06
N HIS A 230 -19.24 -11.35 3.80
CA HIS A 230 -19.07 -12.06 5.08
C HIS A 230 -18.36 -13.40 4.91
N ALA A 231 -18.71 -14.16 3.88
CA ALA A 231 -18.09 -15.45 3.60
C ALA A 231 -16.60 -15.28 3.23
N TRP A 232 -16.29 -14.30 2.40
CA TRP A 232 -14.93 -13.97 1.99
C TRP A 232 -14.04 -13.57 3.16
N PHE A 233 -14.54 -12.68 4.02
CA PHE A 233 -13.80 -12.23 5.21
C PHE A 233 -13.48 -13.43 6.13
N LYS A 234 -14.50 -14.22 6.47
CA LYS A 234 -14.33 -15.37 7.36
C LYS A 234 -13.36 -16.41 6.82
N ALA A 235 -13.30 -16.56 5.49
CA ALA A 235 -12.41 -17.51 4.85
C ALA A 235 -10.95 -17.04 4.80
N ASN A 236 -10.71 -15.73 4.68
CA ASN A 236 -9.39 -15.23 4.24
C ASN A 236 -8.72 -14.22 5.17
N TYR A 237 -9.48 -13.48 6.01
CA TYR A 237 -8.94 -12.34 6.76
C TYR A 237 -8.66 -12.63 8.25
N GLY A 238 -8.46 -13.87 8.61
CA GLY A 238 -8.04 -14.23 9.97
C GLY A 238 -6.56 -13.89 10.25
N PRO A 239 -6.19 -13.66 11.52
CA PRO A 239 -4.82 -13.37 11.94
C PRO A 239 -3.82 -14.46 11.52
N ASN A 240 -4.23 -15.72 11.45
CA ASN A 240 -3.41 -16.84 10.98
C ASN A 240 -3.13 -16.82 9.46
N ASN A 241 -3.76 -15.92 8.70
CA ASN A 241 -3.49 -15.65 7.29
C ASN A 241 -2.86 -14.27 7.07
N ALA A 242 -2.37 -13.63 8.12
CA ALA A 242 -1.80 -12.29 8.08
C ALA A 242 -0.37 -12.23 8.64
N VAL A 243 0.34 -11.19 8.21
CA VAL A 243 1.62 -10.77 8.80
C VAL A 243 1.51 -9.29 9.13
N LEU A 244 1.77 -8.94 10.40
CA LEU A 244 1.93 -7.57 10.85
C LEU A 244 3.41 -7.21 10.83
N VAL A 245 3.76 -6.13 10.17
CA VAL A 245 5.11 -5.57 10.15
C VAL A 245 5.12 -4.23 10.89
N LEU A 246 6.01 -4.08 11.85
CA LEU A 246 6.28 -2.83 12.54
C LEU A 246 7.72 -2.41 12.25
N SER A 247 7.91 -1.23 11.66
CA SER A 247 9.25 -0.75 11.29
C SER A 247 9.44 0.70 11.71
N GLY A 248 10.47 0.99 12.49
CA GLY A 248 10.76 2.35 12.96
C GLY A 248 11.21 2.38 14.41
N ASP A 249 10.79 3.43 15.15
CA ASP A 249 11.17 3.63 16.55
C ASP A 249 10.35 2.72 17.50
N ILE A 250 10.52 1.43 17.31
CA ILE A 250 9.94 0.37 18.12
C ILE A 250 10.90 -0.82 18.19
N ASP A 251 10.89 -1.55 19.30
CA ASP A 251 11.58 -2.82 19.48
C ASP A 251 10.60 -3.95 19.82
N VAL A 252 11.09 -5.18 19.76
CA VAL A 252 10.25 -6.36 20.02
C VAL A 252 9.72 -6.41 21.46
N ALA A 253 10.46 -5.87 22.42
CA ALA A 253 10.04 -5.86 23.83
C ALA A 253 8.82 -4.95 24.03
N THR A 254 8.77 -3.84 23.33
CA THR A 254 7.62 -2.90 23.31
C THR A 254 6.49 -3.42 22.43
N ALA A 255 6.81 -3.94 21.25
CA ALA A 255 5.83 -4.42 20.28
C ALA A 255 4.99 -5.59 20.81
N LYS A 256 5.62 -6.57 21.45
CA LYS A 256 4.95 -7.81 21.85
C LYS A 256 3.75 -7.62 22.77
N PRO A 257 3.82 -6.87 23.87
CA PRO A 257 2.65 -6.61 24.71
C PRO A 257 1.58 -5.74 24.02
N LEU A 258 1.97 -4.77 23.20
CA LEU A 258 1.03 -3.93 22.45
C LEU A 258 0.25 -4.75 21.43
N VAL A 259 0.94 -5.53 20.62
CA VAL A 259 0.28 -6.39 19.62
C VAL A 259 -0.61 -7.44 20.31
N ALA A 260 -0.17 -8.03 21.41
CA ALA A 260 -1.01 -8.95 22.17
C ALA A 260 -2.26 -8.28 22.74
N LYS A 261 -2.18 -7.01 23.16
CA LYS A 261 -3.31 -6.21 23.67
C LYS A 261 -4.38 -6.01 22.60
N TYR A 262 -3.97 -5.65 21.39
CA TYR A 262 -4.91 -5.26 20.34
C TYR A 262 -5.38 -6.42 19.46
N PHE A 263 -4.49 -7.35 19.13
CA PHE A 263 -4.79 -8.44 18.20
C PHE A 263 -5.04 -9.80 18.88
N GLY A 264 -4.84 -9.88 20.20
CA GLY A 264 -4.83 -11.17 20.89
C GLY A 264 -6.18 -11.89 20.94
N ASP A 265 -7.28 -11.15 20.89
CA ASP A 265 -8.66 -11.65 20.91
C ASP A 265 -9.25 -11.87 19.50
N SER A 266 -8.57 -11.41 18.45
CA SER A 266 -9.02 -11.64 17.08
C SER A 266 -9.07 -13.15 16.79
N PRO A 267 -10.24 -13.68 16.38
CA PRO A 267 -10.39 -15.13 16.19
C PRO A 267 -9.59 -15.60 14.96
N SER A 268 -8.94 -16.75 15.09
CA SER A 268 -8.29 -17.40 13.95
C SER A 268 -9.33 -17.83 12.92
N GLY A 269 -9.06 -17.58 11.66
CA GLY A 269 -9.83 -18.12 10.55
C GLY A 269 -9.46 -19.57 10.22
N PRO A 270 -10.13 -20.20 9.25
CA PRO A 270 -9.68 -21.46 8.68
C PRO A 270 -8.29 -21.28 8.07
N THR A 271 -7.52 -22.36 7.94
CA THR A 271 -6.29 -22.33 7.14
C THR A 271 -6.65 -22.27 5.67
N PRO A 272 -6.36 -21.19 4.94
CA PRO A 272 -6.68 -21.10 3.53
C PRO A 272 -5.96 -22.18 2.73
N ALA A 273 -6.62 -22.71 1.70
CA ALA A 273 -5.98 -23.58 0.73
C ALA A 273 -4.86 -22.79 0.02
N ARG A 274 -3.73 -23.44 -0.20
CA ARG A 274 -2.62 -22.87 -0.96
C ARG A 274 -2.59 -23.52 -2.34
N PHE A 275 -2.37 -22.72 -3.36
CA PHE A 275 -2.01 -23.25 -4.69
C PHE A 275 -0.51 -23.59 -4.64
N GLU A 276 -0.20 -24.83 -4.98
CA GLU A 276 1.18 -25.32 -5.12
C GLU A 276 1.67 -25.17 -6.55
#